data_5b09e023fd7c606c38e6ad9d14f67b3c
#
_entry.id   5b09e023fd7c606c38e6ad9d14f67b3c
#
_cell.length_a   1.000
_cell.length_b   1.000
_cell.length_c   1.000
_cell.angle_alpha   90.00
_cell.angle_beta   90.00
_cell.angle_gamma   90.00
#
_symmetry.space_group_name_H-M   'P 1'
#
loop_
_entity.id
_entity.type
_entity.pdbx_description
1 polymer ?
#
loop_
_entity_poly.entity_id
_entity_poly.type
_entity_poly.pdbx_seq_one_letter_code
_entity_poly.pdbx_strand_id
1 'polypeptide(L)'
;MDTEAFYAFLAPYVPDLQQGILSGHEALDRACSEGNQRLRFHLYRVRGHRAASIRILPSLADLPEDGDSEWIQDMASLPNGLVLVTGPTGSGKTTLLARMELEISKRRPVHILTLEDPVEYIIPSLCAMVHQREKMTDFSTFPQGIRESLREDPDVLVIGELRDRETVRSALMAAETGHLVLATLHSRRCWEAVARMVHAFPEGEQMEIRTILSSVLRSVSSQVLFHRQEETVAVREILMVTSAISHLVRDGKYEQIRSYMHQSDGVMAPMDKRALNLSRLWPEEEKNELLAVVQ
;
A
#
# COMPACT_ATOMS: atom_id res chain seq x y z
N MET A 1 6.85 34.10 -9.20
CA MET A 1 7.57 33.46 -10.32
C MET A 1 6.71 33.63 -11.55
N ASP A 2 7.25 34.14 -12.64
CA ASP A 2 6.51 34.19 -13.90
C ASP A 2 6.40 32.79 -14.52
N THR A 3 5.61 32.69 -15.59
CA THR A 3 5.32 31.37 -16.20
C THR A 3 6.57 30.74 -16.81
N GLU A 4 7.47 31.50 -17.35
CA GLU A 4 8.70 31.03 -17.99
C GLU A 4 9.70 30.50 -16.97
N ALA A 5 9.90 31.23 -15.87
CA ALA A 5 10.73 30.79 -14.74
C ALA A 5 10.16 29.52 -14.05
N PHE A 6 8.83 29.38 -13.97
CA PHE A 6 8.19 28.18 -13.44
C PHE A 6 8.49 26.94 -14.30
N TYR A 7 8.39 27.07 -15.63
CA TYR A 7 8.73 25.97 -16.53
C TYR A 7 10.22 25.65 -16.54
N ALA A 8 11.08 26.66 -16.53
CA ALA A 8 12.53 26.46 -16.47
C ALA A 8 12.95 25.74 -15.19
N PHE A 9 12.33 26.05 -14.05
CA PHE A 9 12.58 25.37 -12.78
C PHE A 9 12.16 23.90 -12.80
N LEU A 10 11.02 23.58 -13.42
CA LEU A 10 10.47 22.21 -13.42
C LEU A 10 10.98 21.32 -14.56
N ALA A 11 11.53 21.91 -15.63
CA ALA A 11 11.98 21.19 -16.80
C ALA A 11 12.96 20.02 -16.52
N PRO A 12 13.93 20.13 -15.59
CA PRO A 12 14.81 19.00 -15.25
C PRO A 12 14.09 17.82 -14.59
N TYR A 13 13.00 18.08 -13.89
CA TYR A 13 12.26 17.09 -13.06
C TYR A 13 11.06 16.49 -13.77
N VAL A 14 10.48 17.24 -14.69
CA VAL A 14 9.29 16.86 -15.45
C VAL A 14 9.48 17.21 -16.91
N PRO A 15 10.31 16.46 -17.66
CA PRO A 15 10.67 16.78 -19.05
C PRO A 15 9.46 16.87 -19.98
N ASP A 16 8.39 16.10 -19.73
CA ASP A 16 7.18 16.09 -20.54
C ASP A 16 6.27 17.33 -20.35
N LEU A 17 6.63 18.22 -19.42
CA LEU A 17 5.93 19.50 -19.19
C LEU A 17 5.81 20.35 -20.47
N GLN A 18 6.82 20.29 -21.35
CA GLN A 18 6.85 21.05 -22.60
C GLN A 18 6.10 20.36 -23.75
N GLN A 19 5.83 19.05 -23.65
CA GLN A 19 5.21 18.24 -24.71
C GLN A 19 3.67 18.26 -24.71
N GLY A 20 3.03 19.20 -24.00
CA GLY A 20 1.59 19.41 -24.13
C GLY A 20 0.69 18.64 -23.16
N ILE A 21 1.23 17.82 -22.27
CA ILE A 21 0.42 17.09 -21.26
C ILE A 21 -0.33 18.05 -20.34
N LEU A 22 0.18 19.27 -20.16
CA LEU A 22 -0.47 20.32 -19.39
C LEU A 22 -1.21 21.37 -20.25
N SER A 23 -1.41 21.15 -21.53
CA SER A 23 -2.28 22.00 -22.36
C SER A 23 -3.77 21.86 -22.00
N GLY A 24 -4.15 20.73 -21.36
CA GLY A 24 -5.46 20.47 -20.77
C GLY A 24 -5.63 21.06 -19.36
N HIS A 25 -6.82 20.86 -18.77
CA HIS A 25 -7.16 21.28 -17.40
C HIS A 25 -6.73 20.28 -16.32
N GLU A 26 -5.96 19.27 -16.65
CA GLU A 26 -5.65 18.14 -15.77
C GLU A 26 -4.47 18.42 -14.84
N ALA A 27 -4.57 17.92 -13.62
CA ALA A 27 -3.47 17.85 -12.70
C ALA A 27 -2.54 16.68 -13.08
N LEU A 28 -1.27 16.77 -12.74
CA LEU A 28 -0.27 15.76 -13.04
C LEU A 28 0.50 15.41 -11.78
N ASP A 29 0.52 14.13 -11.42
CA ASP A 29 1.40 13.57 -10.41
C ASP A 29 2.61 12.93 -11.08
N ARG A 30 3.80 13.24 -10.56
CA ARG A 30 5.09 12.67 -11.02
C ARG A 30 6.02 12.48 -9.86
N ALA A 31 6.94 11.54 -9.98
CA ALA A 31 8.07 11.42 -9.08
C ALA A 31 9.39 11.33 -9.88
N CYS A 32 10.44 11.95 -9.35
CA CYS A 32 11.77 11.87 -9.93
C CYS A 32 12.83 11.77 -8.84
N SER A 33 14.04 11.37 -9.23
CA SER A 33 15.19 11.33 -8.32
C SER A 33 16.13 12.50 -8.64
N GLU A 34 16.59 13.18 -7.59
CA GLU A 34 17.65 14.19 -7.67
C GLU A 34 18.78 13.80 -6.71
N GLY A 35 19.90 13.32 -7.23
CA GLY A 35 20.93 12.69 -6.44
C GLY A 35 20.34 11.47 -5.68
N ASN A 36 20.49 11.47 -4.36
CA ASN A 36 19.95 10.42 -3.48
C ASN A 36 18.54 10.71 -2.95
N GLN A 37 17.93 11.82 -3.36
CA GLN A 37 16.60 12.20 -2.90
C GLN A 37 15.54 11.84 -3.94
N ARG A 38 14.40 11.36 -3.47
CA ARG A 38 13.21 11.16 -4.27
C ARG A 38 12.24 12.32 -4.04
N LEU A 39 11.73 12.90 -5.11
CA LEU A 39 10.81 14.03 -5.09
C LEU A 39 9.48 13.62 -5.72
N ARG A 40 8.38 13.97 -5.10
CA ARG A 40 7.03 13.86 -5.69
C ARG A 40 6.50 15.23 -6.02
N PHE A 41 6.05 15.40 -7.24
CA PHE A 41 5.45 16.63 -7.77
C PHE A 41 3.96 16.42 -8.01
N HIS A 42 3.14 17.32 -7.48
CA HIS A 42 1.75 17.47 -7.89
C HIS A 42 1.59 18.83 -8.58
N LEU A 43 1.35 18.80 -9.87
CA LEU A 43 1.18 19.99 -10.70
C LEU A 43 -0.30 20.21 -10.94
N TYR A 44 -0.79 21.44 -10.74
CA TYR A 44 -2.21 21.78 -10.81
C TYR A 44 -2.42 23.23 -11.23
N ARG A 45 -3.68 23.66 -11.35
CA ARG A 45 -4.03 25.03 -11.67
C ARG A 45 -4.74 25.73 -10.51
N VAL A 46 -4.39 27.01 -10.30
CA VAL A 46 -5.06 27.89 -9.34
C VAL A 46 -5.35 29.22 -10.02
N ARG A 47 -6.62 29.59 -10.13
CA ARG A 47 -7.05 30.87 -10.75
C ARG A 47 -6.45 31.10 -12.14
N GLY A 48 -6.37 30.05 -12.96
CA GLY A 48 -5.78 30.10 -14.30
C GLY A 48 -4.24 30.00 -14.35
N HIS A 49 -3.56 30.13 -13.25
CA HIS A 49 -2.11 29.97 -13.15
C HIS A 49 -1.73 28.54 -12.79
N ARG A 50 -0.50 28.14 -13.15
CA ARG A 50 0.06 26.85 -12.76
C ARG A 50 0.67 26.93 -11.36
N ALA A 51 0.53 25.83 -10.61
CA ALA A 51 1.10 25.67 -9.30
C ALA A 51 1.71 24.27 -9.17
N ALA A 52 2.67 24.10 -8.28
CA ALA A 52 3.29 22.83 -7.96
C ALA A 52 3.35 22.66 -6.44
N SER A 53 3.00 21.46 -5.97
CA SER A 53 3.32 20.98 -4.63
C SER A 53 4.45 19.99 -4.77
N ILE A 54 5.56 20.20 -4.08
CA ILE A 54 6.75 19.36 -4.14
C ILE A 54 6.97 18.75 -2.76
N ARG A 55 7.05 17.43 -2.69
CA ARG A 55 7.32 16.68 -1.47
C ARG A 55 8.65 15.94 -1.61
N ILE A 56 9.53 16.12 -0.64
CA ILE A 56 10.74 15.31 -0.50
C ILE A 56 10.32 14.01 0.21
N LEU A 57 10.63 12.87 -0.40
CA LEU A 57 10.33 11.56 0.16
C LEU A 57 11.56 11.04 0.92
N PRO A 58 11.38 10.44 2.10
CA PRO A 58 12.48 9.84 2.84
C PRO A 58 13.07 8.64 2.08
N SER A 59 14.36 8.39 2.24
CA SER A 59 14.98 7.15 1.78
C SER A 59 14.55 5.98 2.66
N LEU A 60 14.43 4.78 2.10
CA LEU A 60 14.18 3.56 2.88
C LEU A 60 15.29 3.30 3.92
N ALA A 61 16.53 3.73 3.62
CA ALA A 61 17.66 3.57 4.53
C ALA A 61 17.57 4.46 5.77
N ASP A 62 16.84 5.59 5.67
CA ASP A 62 16.68 6.56 6.76
C ASP A 62 15.48 6.25 7.66
N LEU A 63 14.69 5.24 7.30
CA LEU A 63 13.53 4.87 8.09
C LEU A 63 13.94 4.11 9.37
N PRO A 64 13.34 4.41 10.53
CA PRO A 64 13.58 3.69 11.77
C PRO A 64 13.23 2.21 11.64
N GLU A 65 13.76 1.38 12.53
CA GLU A 65 13.36 -0.03 12.59
C GLU A 65 11.85 -0.16 12.80
N ASP A 66 11.29 -1.21 12.20
CA ASP A 66 9.85 -1.47 12.27
C ASP A 66 9.55 -2.45 13.40
N GLY A 67 8.65 -2.07 14.30
CA GLY A 67 8.26 -2.90 15.44
C GLY A 67 7.59 -4.23 15.06
N ASP A 68 7.13 -4.38 13.80
CA ASP A 68 6.53 -5.59 13.26
C ASP A 68 7.43 -6.28 12.22
N SER A 69 8.74 -6.16 12.36
CA SER A 69 9.73 -6.71 11.42
C SER A 69 9.60 -8.22 11.19
N GLU A 70 9.26 -9.00 12.22
CA GLU A 70 9.02 -10.44 12.09
C GLU A 70 7.81 -10.72 11.18
N TRP A 71 6.70 -10.02 11.37
CA TRP A 71 5.54 -10.16 10.51
C TRP A 71 5.83 -9.73 9.06
N ILE A 72 6.60 -8.66 8.86
CA ILE A 72 7.03 -8.24 7.53
C ILE A 72 7.84 -9.35 6.84
N GLN A 73 8.76 -9.99 7.56
CA GLN A 73 9.58 -11.09 7.06
C GLN A 73 8.73 -12.34 6.73
N ASP A 74 7.76 -12.65 7.58
CA ASP A 74 6.83 -13.75 7.35
C ASP A 74 6.02 -13.53 6.07
N MET A 75 5.46 -12.31 5.88
CA MET A 75 4.70 -11.99 4.68
C MET A 75 5.58 -11.96 3.43
N ALA A 76 6.81 -11.45 3.52
CA ALA A 76 7.79 -11.46 2.44
C ALA A 76 8.24 -12.88 2.03
N SER A 77 8.11 -13.85 2.93
CA SER A 77 8.50 -15.25 2.70
C SER A 77 7.41 -16.09 2.04
N LEU A 78 6.18 -15.58 1.95
CA LEU A 78 5.06 -16.30 1.35
C LEU A 78 5.33 -16.64 -0.12
N PRO A 79 5.02 -17.86 -0.57
CA PRO A 79 5.19 -18.24 -1.97
C PRO A 79 4.13 -17.62 -2.88
N ASN A 80 2.91 -17.45 -2.38
CA ASN A 80 1.75 -16.93 -3.13
C ASN A 80 0.65 -16.45 -2.18
N GLY A 81 -0.37 -15.81 -2.78
CA GLY A 81 -1.55 -15.34 -2.09
C GLY A 81 -1.64 -13.82 -2.05
N LEU A 82 -2.57 -13.29 -1.29
CA LEU A 82 -2.86 -11.87 -1.19
C LEU A 82 -2.54 -11.34 0.21
N VAL A 83 -1.72 -10.33 0.29
CA VAL A 83 -1.45 -9.54 1.51
C VAL A 83 -1.97 -8.12 1.30
N LEU A 84 -2.83 -7.65 2.19
CA LEU A 84 -3.43 -6.32 2.11
C LEU A 84 -2.85 -5.39 3.18
N VAL A 85 -2.46 -4.21 2.76
CA VAL A 85 -2.09 -3.11 3.64
C VAL A 85 -3.15 -2.02 3.54
N THR A 86 -3.80 -1.70 4.65
CA THR A 86 -4.89 -0.71 4.66
C THR A 86 -4.64 0.38 5.71
N GLY A 87 -5.40 1.44 5.64
CA GLY A 87 -5.32 2.60 6.53
C GLY A 87 -5.67 3.90 5.80
N PRO A 88 -5.87 5.00 6.55
CA PRO A 88 -6.15 6.30 5.95
C PRO A 88 -5.00 6.82 5.08
N THR A 89 -5.25 7.91 4.36
CA THR A 89 -4.18 8.60 3.64
C THR A 89 -3.12 9.11 4.61
N GLY A 90 -1.85 8.95 4.26
CA GLY A 90 -0.73 9.36 5.12
C GLY A 90 -0.41 8.39 6.27
N SER A 91 -1.03 7.21 6.32
CA SER A 91 -0.74 6.21 7.36
C SER A 91 0.51 5.36 7.11
N GLY A 92 1.30 5.64 6.07
CA GLY A 92 2.55 4.92 5.77
C GLY A 92 2.37 3.59 5.05
N LYS A 93 1.26 3.37 4.33
CA LYS A 93 1.02 2.13 3.56
C LYS A 93 2.11 1.87 2.52
N THR A 94 2.46 2.88 1.72
CA THR A 94 3.52 2.78 0.71
C THR A 94 4.87 2.42 1.34
N THR A 95 5.18 3.01 2.49
CA THR A 95 6.39 2.70 3.25
C THR A 95 6.42 1.24 3.72
N LEU A 96 5.28 0.71 4.19
CA LEU A 96 5.18 -0.69 4.62
C LEU A 96 5.33 -1.65 3.44
N LEU A 97 4.69 -1.36 2.29
CA LEU A 97 4.91 -2.14 1.06
C LEU A 97 6.39 -2.13 0.64
N ALA A 98 7.01 -0.94 0.59
CA ALA A 98 8.41 -0.80 0.23
C ALA A 98 9.36 -1.58 1.17
N ARG A 99 9.04 -1.68 2.46
CA ARG A 99 9.77 -2.55 3.42
C ARG A 99 9.61 -4.03 3.08
N MET A 100 8.40 -4.49 2.74
CA MET A 100 8.17 -5.88 2.32
C MET A 100 8.92 -6.18 1.01
N GLU A 101 8.85 -5.29 0.03
CA GLU A 101 9.57 -5.41 -1.25
C GLU A 101 11.08 -5.49 -1.04
N LEU A 102 11.64 -4.61 -0.21
CA LEU A 102 13.06 -4.62 0.12
C LEU A 102 13.46 -5.93 0.81
N GLU A 103 12.63 -6.45 1.71
CA GLU A 103 12.87 -7.71 2.40
C GLU A 103 12.85 -8.91 1.43
N ILE A 104 11.90 -8.93 0.49
CA ILE A 104 11.86 -9.91 -0.61
C ILE A 104 13.12 -9.78 -1.47
N SER A 105 13.45 -8.55 -1.89
CA SER A 105 14.61 -8.29 -2.76
C SER A 105 15.93 -8.73 -2.13
N LYS A 106 16.07 -8.64 -0.80
CA LYS A 106 17.27 -9.10 -0.08
C LYS A 106 17.40 -10.62 -0.01
N ARG A 107 16.29 -11.36 0.04
CA ARG A 107 16.31 -12.76 0.47
C ARG A 107 15.92 -13.77 -0.60
N ARG A 108 15.19 -13.34 -1.64
CA ARG A 108 14.56 -14.26 -2.60
C ARG A 108 15.04 -13.99 -4.02
N PRO A 109 15.49 -15.01 -4.77
CA PRO A 109 15.81 -14.87 -6.20
C PRO A 109 14.52 -14.97 -7.04
N VAL A 110 13.71 -13.92 -7.00
CA VAL A 110 12.38 -13.83 -7.62
C VAL A 110 12.27 -12.57 -8.47
N HIS A 111 11.26 -12.49 -9.33
CA HIS A 111 10.91 -11.30 -10.08
C HIS A 111 9.80 -10.54 -9.33
N ILE A 112 10.12 -9.33 -8.85
CA ILE A 112 9.17 -8.38 -8.26
C ILE A 112 8.78 -7.39 -9.34
N LEU A 113 7.48 -7.27 -9.61
CA LEU A 113 6.94 -6.26 -10.49
C LEU A 113 5.97 -5.37 -9.70
N THR A 114 6.18 -4.04 -9.76
CA THR A 114 5.29 -3.10 -9.09
C THR A 114 4.49 -2.26 -10.09
N LEU A 115 3.28 -1.89 -9.69
CA LEU A 115 2.40 -0.97 -10.41
C LEU A 115 2.03 0.15 -9.44
N GLU A 116 2.52 1.37 -9.68
CA GLU A 116 2.43 2.48 -8.74
C GLU A 116 1.92 3.79 -9.39
N ASP A 117 1.42 4.72 -8.59
CA ASP A 117 0.85 6.00 -9.05
C ASP A 117 1.17 7.16 -8.07
N PRO A 118 2.38 7.76 -8.12
CA PRO A 118 3.61 7.36 -8.79
C PRO A 118 4.52 6.43 -7.95
N VAL A 119 5.70 6.05 -8.49
CA VAL A 119 6.75 5.32 -7.75
C VAL A 119 7.36 6.23 -6.69
N GLU A 120 7.11 5.94 -5.41
CA GLU A 120 7.61 6.76 -4.28
C GLU A 120 8.99 6.31 -3.80
N TYR A 121 9.23 5.01 -3.67
CA TYR A 121 10.51 4.44 -3.23
C TYR A 121 11.16 3.65 -4.35
N ILE A 122 12.46 3.80 -4.53
CA ILE A 122 13.22 2.97 -5.46
C ILE A 122 13.73 1.74 -4.70
N ILE A 123 13.27 0.58 -5.11
CA ILE A 123 13.67 -0.70 -4.52
C ILE A 123 14.86 -1.27 -5.27
N PRO A 124 16.02 -1.49 -4.61
CA PRO A 124 17.17 -2.03 -5.27
C PRO A 124 16.96 -3.51 -5.66
N SER A 125 17.40 -3.88 -6.86
CA SER A 125 17.55 -5.28 -7.25
C SER A 125 18.79 -5.88 -6.56
N LEU A 126 18.54 -6.71 -5.54
CA LEU A 126 19.59 -7.38 -4.77
C LEU A 126 19.66 -8.88 -5.13
N CYS A 127 18.95 -9.76 -4.41
CA CYS A 127 18.72 -11.13 -4.84
C CYS A 127 17.61 -11.22 -5.88
N ALA A 128 16.56 -10.40 -5.73
CA ALA A 128 15.46 -10.32 -6.68
C ALA A 128 15.76 -9.40 -7.86
N MET A 129 15.12 -9.65 -8.99
CA MET A 129 14.96 -8.69 -10.07
C MET A 129 13.74 -7.80 -9.75
N VAL A 130 13.90 -6.48 -9.78
CA VAL A 130 12.82 -5.53 -9.43
C VAL A 130 12.53 -4.65 -10.64
N HIS A 131 11.29 -4.68 -11.11
CA HIS A 131 10.76 -3.78 -12.12
C HIS A 131 9.63 -2.96 -11.54
N GLN A 132 9.84 -1.64 -11.41
CA GLN A 132 8.82 -0.70 -10.92
C GLN A 132 8.24 0.07 -12.11
N ARG A 133 6.92 -0.05 -12.29
CA ARG A 133 6.18 0.58 -13.39
C ARG A 133 5.31 1.70 -12.82
N GLU A 134 5.41 2.88 -13.43
CA GLU A 134 4.65 4.07 -13.05
C GLU A 134 3.45 4.27 -13.97
N LYS A 135 2.28 4.51 -13.37
CA LYS A 135 1.06 4.81 -14.10
C LYS A 135 1.22 6.08 -14.94
N MET A 136 0.59 6.11 -16.10
CA MET A 136 0.66 7.16 -17.12
C MET A 136 2.01 7.26 -17.85
N THR A 137 3.04 6.59 -17.36
CA THR A 137 4.37 6.48 -18.02
C THR A 137 4.51 5.10 -18.64
N ASP A 138 4.33 4.05 -17.84
CA ASP A 138 4.61 2.67 -18.22
C ASP A 138 3.35 1.84 -18.42
N PHE A 139 2.23 2.27 -17.85
CA PHE A 139 0.90 1.65 -18.04
C PHE A 139 -0.21 2.70 -17.88
N SER A 140 -1.39 2.45 -18.48
CA SER A 140 -2.50 3.43 -18.48
C SER A 140 -3.44 3.25 -17.28
N THR A 141 -3.83 2.00 -16.98
CA THR A 141 -4.76 1.66 -15.89
C THR A 141 -4.29 0.45 -15.12
N PHE A 142 -4.57 0.38 -13.82
CA PHE A 142 -4.18 -0.76 -13.00
C PHE A 142 -4.68 -2.10 -13.54
N PRO A 143 -5.94 -2.28 -13.96
CA PRO A 143 -6.40 -3.54 -14.56
C PRO A 143 -5.60 -3.94 -15.78
N GLN A 144 -5.22 -2.98 -16.65
CA GLN A 144 -4.39 -3.24 -17.81
C GLN A 144 -2.98 -3.62 -17.40
N GLY A 145 -2.35 -2.84 -16.52
CA GLY A 145 -1.00 -3.11 -16.00
C GLY A 145 -0.90 -4.51 -15.38
N ILE A 146 -1.88 -4.93 -14.57
CA ILE A 146 -1.92 -6.27 -13.98
C ILE A 146 -1.96 -7.34 -15.07
N ARG A 147 -2.86 -7.21 -16.07
CA ARG A 147 -2.96 -8.19 -17.18
C ARG A 147 -1.68 -8.27 -18.02
N GLU A 148 -0.98 -7.16 -18.22
CA GLU A 148 0.32 -7.13 -18.90
C GLU A 148 1.38 -7.83 -18.06
N SER A 149 1.46 -7.47 -16.77
CA SER A 149 2.42 -8.02 -15.82
C SER A 149 2.40 -9.55 -15.75
N LEU A 150 1.22 -10.18 -15.82
CA LEU A 150 1.08 -11.64 -15.83
C LEU A 150 1.76 -12.33 -17.03
N ARG A 151 2.21 -11.58 -18.04
CA ARG A 151 3.00 -12.08 -19.19
C ARG A 151 4.49 -11.81 -19.04
N GLU A 152 4.89 -11.14 -17.98
CA GLU A 152 6.26 -10.77 -17.68
C GLU A 152 6.91 -11.76 -16.67
N ASP A 153 6.19 -12.85 -16.37
CA ASP A 153 6.62 -13.94 -15.46
C ASP A 153 7.03 -13.42 -14.05
N PRO A 154 6.23 -12.61 -13.37
CA PRO A 154 6.54 -12.17 -12.02
C PRO A 154 6.20 -13.25 -10.99
N ASP A 155 7.02 -13.39 -9.96
CA ASP A 155 6.66 -14.16 -8.76
C ASP A 155 5.86 -13.31 -7.77
N VAL A 156 6.18 -12.01 -7.73
CA VAL A 156 5.58 -11.04 -6.80
C VAL A 156 5.04 -9.84 -7.57
N LEU A 157 3.77 -9.54 -7.36
CA LEU A 157 3.09 -8.39 -7.94
C LEU A 157 2.69 -7.41 -6.84
N VAL A 158 3.21 -6.19 -6.91
CA VAL A 158 2.84 -5.12 -5.98
C VAL A 158 1.90 -4.15 -6.67
N ILE A 159 0.73 -3.92 -6.07
CA ILE A 159 -0.30 -3.04 -6.62
C ILE A 159 -0.48 -1.87 -5.66
N GLY A 160 -0.08 -0.68 -6.10
CA GLY A 160 -0.10 0.53 -5.28
C GLY A 160 -1.43 0.75 -4.58
N GLU A 161 -2.55 0.58 -5.30
CA GLU A 161 -3.88 0.74 -4.70
C GLU A 161 -4.99 -0.02 -5.46
N LEU A 162 -5.90 -0.65 -4.70
CA LEU A 162 -7.13 -1.29 -5.20
C LEU A 162 -8.31 -0.33 -5.04
N ARG A 163 -8.58 0.51 -6.06
CA ARG A 163 -9.64 1.54 -6.00
C ARG A 163 -10.99 1.08 -6.56
N ASP A 164 -10.96 0.25 -7.56
CA ASP A 164 -12.14 -0.13 -8.33
C ASP A 164 -12.30 -1.66 -8.45
N ARG A 165 -13.50 -2.07 -8.86
CA ARG A 165 -13.88 -3.47 -8.98
C ARG A 165 -12.97 -4.25 -9.95
N GLU A 166 -12.60 -3.65 -11.07
CA GLU A 166 -11.76 -4.32 -12.07
C GLU A 166 -10.35 -4.57 -11.56
N THR A 167 -9.78 -3.60 -10.85
CA THR A 167 -8.47 -3.74 -10.20
C THR A 167 -8.50 -4.82 -9.13
N VAL A 168 -9.56 -4.85 -8.28
CA VAL A 168 -9.74 -5.90 -7.27
C VAL A 168 -9.85 -7.29 -7.92
N ARG A 169 -10.66 -7.43 -8.98
CA ARG A 169 -10.81 -8.70 -9.71
C ARG A 169 -9.48 -9.17 -10.28
N SER A 170 -8.74 -8.28 -10.93
CA SER A 170 -7.44 -8.62 -11.54
C SER A 170 -6.40 -9.03 -10.48
N ALA A 171 -6.37 -8.37 -9.33
CA ALA A 171 -5.51 -8.72 -8.20
C ALA A 171 -5.85 -10.10 -7.60
N LEU A 172 -7.14 -10.40 -7.45
CA LEU A 172 -7.60 -11.70 -6.97
C LEU A 172 -7.22 -12.83 -7.95
N MET A 173 -7.39 -12.61 -9.26
CA MET A 173 -6.99 -13.56 -10.30
C MET A 173 -5.48 -13.81 -10.28
N ALA A 174 -4.66 -12.77 -10.12
CA ALA A 174 -3.21 -12.92 -10.01
C ALA A 174 -2.83 -13.78 -8.79
N ALA A 175 -3.45 -13.52 -7.62
CA ALA A 175 -3.22 -14.32 -6.41
C ALA A 175 -3.69 -15.79 -6.58
N GLU A 176 -4.81 -16.03 -7.28
CA GLU A 176 -5.36 -17.37 -7.55
C GLU A 176 -4.48 -18.17 -8.51
N THR A 177 -3.84 -17.48 -9.45
CA THR A 177 -2.90 -18.11 -10.41
C THR A 177 -1.51 -18.35 -9.85
N GLY A 178 -1.29 -18.09 -8.55
CA GLY A 178 -0.07 -18.52 -7.84
C GLY A 178 0.93 -17.42 -7.53
N HIS A 179 0.63 -16.16 -7.84
CA HIS A 179 1.51 -15.03 -7.54
C HIS A 179 1.35 -14.57 -6.08
N LEU A 180 2.41 -14.03 -5.48
CA LEU A 180 2.32 -13.26 -4.25
C LEU A 180 1.89 -11.83 -4.63
N VAL A 181 0.69 -11.45 -4.23
CA VAL A 181 0.14 -10.11 -4.48
C VAL A 181 0.19 -9.30 -3.19
N LEU A 182 0.90 -8.18 -3.21
CA LEU A 182 0.90 -7.17 -2.16
C LEU A 182 0.11 -5.95 -2.64
N ALA A 183 -0.89 -5.50 -1.90
CA ALA A 183 -1.73 -4.40 -2.37
C ALA A 183 -2.19 -3.49 -1.24
N THR A 184 -2.54 -2.22 -1.57
CA THR A 184 -3.13 -1.32 -0.59
C THR A 184 -4.61 -1.07 -0.82
N LEU A 185 -5.28 -0.72 0.29
CA LEU A 185 -6.67 -0.29 0.34
C LEU A 185 -6.82 0.91 1.30
N HIS A 186 -7.95 1.61 1.21
CA HIS A 186 -8.34 2.63 2.18
C HIS A 186 -9.46 2.13 3.07
N SER A 187 -9.14 1.48 4.18
CA SER A 187 -10.07 1.09 5.25
C SER A 187 -9.40 1.29 6.59
N ARG A 188 -10.19 1.55 7.64
CA ARG A 188 -9.64 1.80 8.97
C ARG A 188 -9.36 0.52 9.77
N ARG A 189 -10.02 -0.60 9.42
CA ARG A 189 -9.94 -1.88 10.12
C ARG A 189 -9.70 -3.03 9.13
N CYS A 190 -9.04 -4.07 9.59
CA CYS A 190 -8.75 -5.24 8.76
C CYS A 190 -10.03 -5.91 8.24
N TRP A 191 -11.03 -6.12 9.11
CA TRP A 191 -12.30 -6.74 8.73
C TRP A 191 -13.10 -5.89 7.75
N GLU A 192 -13.05 -4.55 7.87
CA GLU A 192 -13.65 -3.63 6.91
C GLU A 192 -13.01 -3.72 5.53
N ALA A 193 -11.69 -3.88 5.47
CA ALA A 193 -10.97 -4.07 4.21
C ALA A 193 -11.47 -5.31 3.47
N VAL A 194 -11.63 -6.42 4.20
CA VAL A 194 -12.18 -7.67 3.64
C VAL A 194 -13.61 -7.45 3.13
N ALA A 195 -14.48 -6.83 3.93
CA ALA A 195 -15.85 -6.52 3.53
C ALA A 195 -15.89 -5.61 2.30
N ARG A 196 -15.05 -4.57 2.26
CA ARG A 196 -14.97 -3.60 1.16
C ARG A 196 -14.59 -4.25 -0.16
N MET A 197 -13.65 -5.19 -0.16
CA MET A 197 -13.28 -5.92 -1.36
C MET A 197 -14.47 -6.65 -1.96
N VAL A 198 -15.29 -7.29 -1.13
CA VAL A 198 -16.47 -8.03 -1.59
C VAL A 198 -17.60 -7.08 -2.01
N HIS A 199 -17.86 -6.03 -1.22
CA HIS A 199 -18.93 -5.07 -1.52
C HIS A 199 -18.63 -4.17 -2.73
N ALA A 200 -17.42 -4.17 -3.28
CA ALA A 200 -17.12 -3.54 -4.56
C ALA A 200 -17.85 -4.24 -5.75
N PHE A 201 -18.39 -5.44 -5.53
CA PHE A 201 -19.06 -6.24 -6.54
C PHE A 201 -20.59 -6.27 -6.35
N PRO A 202 -21.37 -6.41 -7.44
CA PRO A 202 -22.80 -6.66 -7.36
C PRO A 202 -23.11 -7.91 -6.53
N GLU A 203 -24.27 -7.95 -5.88
CA GLU A 203 -24.68 -9.06 -5.01
C GLU A 203 -24.53 -10.44 -5.67
N GLY A 204 -24.89 -10.55 -6.95
CA GLY A 204 -24.79 -11.81 -7.72
C GLY A 204 -23.37 -12.33 -7.89
N GLU A 205 -22.35 -11.47 -7.77
CA GLU A 205 -20.93 -11.85 -7.94
C GLU A 205 -20.22 -12.06 -6.56
N GLN A 206 -20.81 -11.56 -5.48
CA GLN A 206 -20.15 -11.55 -4.17
C GLN A 206 -19.82 -12.94 -3.63
N MET A 207 -20.63 -13.96 -3.96
CA MET A 207 -20.36 -15.34 -3.52
C MET A 207 -19.07 -15.87 -4.15
N GLU A 208 -18.88 -15.65 -5.45
CA GLU A 208 -17.66 -16.00 -6.17
C GLU A 208 -16.44 -15.31 -5.56
N ILE A 209 -16.55 -13.98 -5.38
CA ILE A 209 -15.46 -13.17 -4.81
C ILE A 209 -15.09 -13.62 -3.38
N ARG A 210 -16.08 -13.92 -2.54
CA ARG A 210 -15.83 -14.46 -1.19
C ARG A 210 -15.10 -15.80 -1.25
N THR A 211 -15.46 -16.65 -2.19
CA THR A 211 -14.82 -17.96 -2.38
C THR A 211 -13.35 -17.77 -2.76
N ILE A 212 -13.06 -16.96 -3.78
CA ILE A 212 -11.68 -16.68 -4.21
C ILE A 212 -10.90 -16.01 -3.06
N LEU A 213 -11.43 -14.93 -2.50
CA LEU A 213 -10.77 -14.18 -1.42
C LEU A 213 -10.45 -15.09 -0.22
N SER A 214 -11.38 -15.98 0.17
CA SER A 214 -11.16 -16.91 1.28
C SER A 214 -10.04 -17.92 1.04
N SER A 215 -9.68 -18.19 -0.20
CA SER A 215 -8.59 -19.12 -0.57
C SER A 215 -7.23 -18.43 -0.70
N VAL A 216 -7.22 -17.19 -1.20
CA VAL A 216 -5.96 -16.49 -1.52
C VAL A 216 -5.50 -15.52 -0.43
N LEU A 217 -6.40 -14.98 0.40
CA LEU A 217 -6.03 -14.01 1.43
C LEU A 217 -5.13 -14.65 2.49
N ARG A 218 -3.99 -14.02 2.77
CA ARG A 218 -3.02 -14.48 3.78
C ARG A 218 -2.99 -13.60 5.01
N SER A 219 -2.99 -12.29 4.81
CA SER A 219 -2.98 -11.33 5.91
C SER A 219 -3.58 -10.00 5.48
N VAL A 220 -4.11 -9.26 6.45
CA VAL A 220 -4.51 -7.86 6.30
C VAL A 220 -3.88 -7.06 7.43
N SER A 221 -3.19 -5.98 7.10
CA SER A 221 -2.69 -5.02 8.09
C SER A 221 -3.42 -3.71 7.94
N SER A 222 -3.97 -3.18 9.02
CA SER A 222 -4.47 -1.81 9.07
C SER A 222 -3.56 -0.94 9.90
N GLN A 223 -3.16 0.23 9.40
CA GLN A 223 -2.11 1.05 9.98
C GLN A 223 -2.54 2.49 10.17
N VAL A 224 -2.13 3.08 11.29
CA VAL A 224 -2.13 4.52 11.56
C VAL A 224 -0.74 4.94 12.00
N LEU A 225 -0.38 6.21 11.74
CA LEU A 225 0.84 6.81 12.27
C LEU A 225 0.48 7.73 13.44
N PHE A 226 1.24 7.61 14.51
CA PHE A 226 1.19 8.49 15.66
C PHE A 226 2.51 9.26 15.75
N HIS A 227 2.42 10.59 15.79
CA HIS A 227 3.58 11.45 15.92
C HIS A 227 3.80 11.76 17.39
N ARG A 228 4.92 11.31 17.92
CA ARG A 228 5.32 11.48 19.30
C ARG A 228 6.63 12.26 19.34
N GLN A 229 6.59 13.51 19.79
CA GLN A 229 7.75 14.39 19.79
C GLN A 229 8.44 14.46 18.41
N GLU A 230 9.66 13.93 18.28
CA GLU A 230 10.40 13.84 17.01
C GLU A 230 10.26 12.46 16.33
N GLU A 231 9.57 11.51 16.96
CA GLU A 231 9.41 10.15 16.44
C GLU A 231 8.04 9.96 15.79
N THR A 232 8.00 9.15 14.74
CA THR A 232 6.76 8.67 14.13
C THR A 232 6.65 7.17 14.36
N VAL A 233 5.61 6.79 15.06
CA VAL A 233 5.35 5.39 15.44
C VAL A 233 4.20 4.83 14.62
N ALA A 234 4.40 3.70 13.95
CA ALA A 234 3.35 2.98 13.25
C ALA A 234 2.63 2.05 14.23
N VAL A 235 1.31 2.22 14.33
CA VAL A 235 0.45 1.31 15.09
C VAL A 235 -0.36 0.51 14.11
N ARG A 236 -0.30 -0.83 14.22
CA ARG A 236 -0.96 -1.74 13.27
C ARG A 236 -1.93 -2.67 13.96
N GLU A 237 -3.06 -2.85 13.34
CA GLU A 237 -3.92 -3.99 13.51
C GLU A 237 -3.51 -5.03 12.47
N ILE A 238 -3.25 -6.26 12.87
CA ILE A 238 -2.81 -7.32 11.96
C ILE A 238 -3.79 -8.49 12.07
N LEU A 239 -4.37 -8.88 10.95
CA LEU A 239 -5.20 -10.06 10.79
C LEU A 239 -4.41 -11.13 10.03
N MET A 240 -4.13 -12.25 10.69
CA MET A 240 -3.59 -13.45 10.04
C MET A 240 -4.76 -14.37 9.62
N VAL A 241 -4.79 -14.79 8.37
CA VAL A 241 -5.89 -15.60 7.86
C VAL A 241 -5.68 -17.07 8.20
N THR A 242 -6.31 -17.51 9.29
CA THR A 242 -6.42 -18.92 9.67
C THR A 242 -7.59 -19.59 8.92
N SER A 243 -7.71 -20.91 9.05
CA SER A 243 -8.87 -21.64 8.49
C SER A 243 -10.21 -21.11 9.02
N ALA A 244 -10.27 -20.71 10.30
CA ALA A 244 -11.45 -20.13 10.90
C ALA A 244 -11.81 -18.77 10.24
N ILE A 245 -10.83 -17.88 10.04
CA ILE A 245 -11.03 -16.60 9.36
C ILE A 245 -11.43 -16.82 7.90
N SER A 246 -10.81 -17.77 7.20
CA SER A 246 -11.15 -18.12 5.82
C SER A 246 -12.63 -18.55 5.71
N HIS A 247 -13.15 -19.34 6.66
CA HIS A 247 -14.58 -19.68 6.71
C HIS A 247 -15.47 -18.45 6.94
N LEU A 248 -15.09 -17.54 7.85
CA LEU A 248 -15.85 -16.32 8.09
C LEU A 248 -15.91 -15.42 6.85
N VAL A 249 -14.81 -15.33 6.10
CA VAL A 249 -14.75 -14.59 4.82
C VAL A 249 -15.71 -15.21 3.80
N ARG A 250 -15.66 -16.54 3.62
CA ARG A 250 -16.53 -17.28 2.72
C ARG A 250 -18.00 -17.11 3.04
N ASP A 251 -18.36 -17.16 4.31
CA ASP A 251 -19.72 -16.99 4.80
C ASP A 251 -20.20 -15.53 4.79
N GLY A 252 -19.32 -14.55 4.55
CA GLY A 252 -19.65 -13.13 4.61
C GLY A 252 -19.86 -12.60 6.03
N LYS A 253 -19.30 -13.26 7.04
CA LYS A 253 -19.45 -12.90 8.47
C LYS A 253 -18.31 -12.01 8.96
N TYR A 254 -18.10 -10.88 8.30
CA TYR A 254 -16.92 -10.02 8.53
C TYR A 254 -16.85 -9.44 9.95
N GLU A 255 -17.99 -9.09 10.56
CA GLU A 255 -18.03 -8.57 11.93
C GLU A 255 -17.53 -9.60 12.97
N GLN A 256 -17.72 -10.89 12.70
CA GLN A 256 -17.20 -11.94 13.57
C GLN A 256 -15.67 -12.04 13.54
N ILE A 257 -15.02 -11.59 12.45
CA ILE A 257 -13.57 -11.47 12.37
C ILE A 257 -13.05 -10.55 13.47
N ARG A 258 -13.71 -9.40 13.69
CA ARG A 258 -13.37 -8.48 14.77
C ARG A 258 -13.40 -9.17 16.15
N SER A 259 -14.48 -9.89 16.44
CA SER A 259 -14.61 -10.63 17.70
C SER A 259 -13.53 -11.69 17.86
N TYR A 260 -13.17 -12.38 16.77
CA TYR A 260 -12.10 -13.36 16.77
C TYR A 260 -10.74 -12.73 17.07
N MET A 261 -10.43 -11.57 16.49
CA MET A 261 -9.19 -10.83 16.75
C MET A 261 -9.08 -10.38 18.21
N HIS A 262 -10.18 -9.96 18.83
CA HIS A 262 -10.19 -9.57 20.24
C HIS A 262 -9.86 -10.73 21.21
N GLN A 263 -10.15 -11.96 20.81
CA GLN A 263 -9.87 -13.16 21.59
C GLN A 263 -8.45 -13.70 21.34
N SER A 264 -7.76 -13.17 20.32
CA SER A 264 -6.41 -13.61 19.95
C SER A 264 -5.34 -12.83 20.73
N ASP A 265 -4.21 -13.47 20.96
CA ASP A 265 -3.02 -12.89 21.56
C ASP A 265 -1.85 -12.90 20.56
N GLY A 266 -0.85 -12.07 20.80
CA GLY A 266 0.37 -12.00 19.97
C GLY A 266 0.22 -11.02 18.76
N VAL A 267 0.69 -11.46 17.60
CA VAL A 267 0.74 -10.62 16.38
C VAL A 267 -0.65 -10.24 15.89
N MET A 268 -1.59 -11.19 15.92
CA MET A 268 -2.99 -10.94 15.55
C MET A 268 -3.72 -10.28 16.72
N ALA A 269 -3.81 -8.96 16.70
CA ALA A 269 -4.51 -8.20 17.73
C ALA A 269 -5.17 -6.96 17.08
N PRO A 270 -6.33 -6.52 17.62
CA PRO A 270 -6.99 -5.30 17.18
C PRO A 270 -6.17 -4.06 17.55
N MET A 271 -6.45 -2.96 16.85
CA MET A 271 -5.66 -1.72 16.91
C MET A 271 -5.53 -1.15 18.33
N ASP A 272 -6.62 -1.13 19.10
CA ASP A 272 -6.66 -0.63 20.48
C ASP A 272 -5.78 -1.46 21.42
N LYS A 273 -5.81 -2.78 21.32
CA LYS A 273 -4.94 -3.69 22.10
C LYS A 273 -3.47 -3.49 21.75
N ARG A 274 -3.17 -3.30 20.45
CA ARG A 274 -1.81 -3.00 19.97
C ARG A 274 -1.32 -1.65 20.48
N ALA A 275 -2.17 -0.62 20.43
CA ALA A 275 -1.86 0.71 20.95
C ALA A 275 -1.58 0.68 22.45
N LEU A 276 -2.40 -0.02 23.24
CA LEU A 276 -2.19 -0.18 24.68
C LEU A 276 -0.86 -0.89 25.02
N ASN A 277 -0.53 -1.94 24.28
CA ASN A 277 0.73 -2.66 24.49
C ASN A 277 1.94 -1.79 24.16
N LEU A 278 1.89 -1.08 23.03
CA LEU A 278 2.94 -0.20 22.57
C LEU A 278 3.18 0.97 23.54
N SER A 279 2.11 1.57 24.03
CA SER A 279 2.16 2.75 24.92
C SER A 279 2.24 2.40 26.41
N ARG A 280 2.51 1.14 26.77
CA ARG A 280 2.49 0.67 28.16
C ARG A 280 3.38 1.48 29.12
N LEU A 281 4.53 1.93 28.62
CA LEU A 281 5.52 2.71 29.39
C LEU A 281 5.49 4.22 29.09
N TRP A 282 4.51 4.69 28.30
CA TRP A 282 4.40 6.10 27.93
C TRP A 282 3.68 6.89 29.02
N PRO A 283 3.90 8.23 29.06
CA PRO A 283 3.09 9.13 29.88
C PRO A 283 1.59 8.97 29.57
N GLU A 284 0.74 9.13 30.56
CA GLU A 284 -0.70 8.89 30.44
C GLU A 284 -1.37 9.85 29.42
N GLU A 285 -0.85 11.07 29.30
CA GLU A 285 -1.31 12.05 28.30
C GLU A 285 -1.07 11.55 26.87
N GLU A 286 0.15 11.16 26.52
CA GLU A 286 0.53 10.64 25.19
C GLU A 286 -0.21 9.32 24.87
N LYS A 287 -0.43 8.50 25.88
CA LYS A 287 -1.20 7.25 25.73
C LYS A 287 -2.67 7.53 25.40
N ASN A 288 -3.29 8.52 26.04
CA ASN A 288 -4.66 8.92 25.76
C ASN A 288 -4.79 9.54 24.35
N GLU A 289 -3.82 10.33 23.92
CA GLU A 289 -3.76 10.86 22.56
C GLU A 289 -3.67 9.72 21.52
N LEU A 290 -2.78 8.74 21.74
CA LEU A 290 -2.68 7.56 20.86
C LEU A 290 -4.01 6.80 20.78
N LEU A 291 -4.65 6.55 21.92
CA LEU A 291 -5.93 5.83 21.97
C LEU A 291 -7.04 6.57 21.24
N ALA A 292 -7.03 7.89 21.26
CA ALA A 292 -7.97 8.72 20.49
C ALA A 292 -7.73 8.62 18.97
N VAL A 293 -6.49 8.48 18.53
CA VAL A 293 -6.15 8.32 17.10
C VAL A 293 -6.55 6.95 16.55
N VAL A 294 -6.50 5.90 17.37
CA VAL A 294 -6.79 4.52 16.94
C VAL A 294 -8.26 4.12 17.07
N GLN A 295 -9.09 4.91 17.71
CA GLN A 295 -10.55 4.73 17.75
C GLN A 295 -11.22 5.13 16.44
#